data_d5c07e7fd216be5cd80c77e9ce8ab121
#
_entry.id   d5c07e7fd216be5cd80c77e9ce8ab121
#
_cell.length_a   1.000
_cell.length_b   1.000
_cell.length_c   1.000
_cell.angle_alpha   90.00
_cell.angle_beta   90.00
_cell.angle_gamma   90.00
#
_symmetry.space_group_name_H-M   'P 1'
#
loop_
_entity.id
_entity.type
_entity.pdbx_description
1 polymer ?
#
loop_
_entity_poly.entity_id
_entity_poly.type
_entity_poly.pdbx_seq_one_letter_code
_entity_poly.pdbx_strand_id
1 'polypeptide(L)'
;RFDAVELHGTHGFLINQFMSPFTNKRDDEFGDLLFFPTELVRRCKKVCGADFPIIFRFTCDEKLWVYGLPGIDLKLSKTFIRPLIEAGVDCFDLANSTFETCDYNIETIYFTPGATIRSDFAPFKEISTVPLIGRGRINDPRLAMKLVEDGQIDMVALGRQQLADPFTPRKMMEGRYDDVRRCIACDIGCSQRLFDQIRVRCAVNFSLGMEYREYDGPP
;
A
#
# COMPACT_ATOMS: atom_id res chain seq x y z
N ARG A 1 -9.00 -10.36 -19.46
CA ARG A 1 -8.07 -11.23 -18.73
C ARG A 1 -7.10 -10.33 -17.98
N PHE A 2 -6.81 -10.66 -16.72
CA PHE A 2 -5.83 -9.96 -15.89
C PHE A 2 -4.56 -10.80 -15.80
N ASP A 3 -3.42 -10.13 -15.58
CA ASP A 3 -2.11 -10.78 -15.50
C ASP A 3 -1.72 -11.12 -14.06
N ALA A 4 -2.39 -10.50 -13.07
CA ALA A 4 -2.23 -10.73 -11.64
C ALA A 4 -3.48 -10.34 -10.87
N VAL A 5 -3.55 -10.70 -9.59
CA VAL A 5 -4.58 -10.24 -8.65
C VAL A 5 -3.91 -9.75 -7.35
N GLU A 6 -4.45 -8.68 -6.77
CA GLU A 6 -4.07 -8.24 -5.44
C GLU A 6 -5.17 -8.59 -4.43
N LEU A 7 -4.80 -9.34 -3.39
CA LEU A 7 -5.65 -9.63 -2.24
C LEU A 7 -5.46 -8.57 -1.17
N HIS A 8 -6.56 -7.90 -0.79
CA HIS A 8 -6.52 -6.75 0.11
C HIS A 8 -6.57 -7.17 1.59
N GLY A 9 -5.41 -7.45 2.17
CA GLY A 9 -5.25 -7.90 3.56
C GLY A 9 -4.85 -6.79 4.56
N THR A 10 -5.39 -5.56 4.40
CA THR A 10 -5.04 -4.42 5.23
C THR A 10 -6.22 -3.48 5.50
N HIS A 11 -6.01 -2.43 6.27
CA HIS A 11 -6.91 -1.29 6.54
C HIS A 11 -8.25 -1.66 7.20
N GLY A 12 -8.31 -2.75 7.97
CA GLY A 12 -9.52 -3.19 8.66
C GLY A 12 -10.57 -3.84 7.76
N PHE A 13 -10.25 -4.15 6.48
CA PHE A 13 -11.14 -4.91 5.61
C PHE A 13 -11.12 -6.42 5.93
N LEU A 14 -12.01 -7.19 5.31
CA LEU A 14 -12.34 -8.56 5.69
C LEU A 14 -11.11 -9.45 5.96
N ILE A 15 -10.15 -9.52 5.05
CA ILE A 15 -8.97 -10.36 5.23
C ILE A 15 -8.16 -9.90 6.46
N ASN A 16 -7.96 -8.58 6.60
CA ASN A 16 -7.26 -8.02 7.76
C ASN A 16 -7.98 -8.32 9.08
N GLN A 17 -9.33 -8.30 9.08
CA GLN A 17 -10.12 -8.62 10.27
C GLN A 17 -9.88 -10.04 10.78
N PHE A 18 -9.68 -11.01 9.88
CA PHE A 18 -9.30 -12.38 10.26
C PHE A 18 -7.85 -12.48 10.76
N MET A 19 -6.96 -11.61 10.29
CA MET A 19 -5.54 -11.60 10.66
C MET A 19 -5.26 -10.83 11.96
N SER A 20 -6.15 -9.93 12.38
CA SER A 20 -5.90 -9.04 13.51
C SER A 20 -6.40 -9.60 14.85
N PRO A 21 -5.56 -9.63 15.89
CA PRO A 21 -6.00 -9.96 17.25
C PRO A 21 -6.95 -8.90 17.82
N PHE A 22 -7.09 -7.73 17.20
CA PHE A 22 -8.07 -6.72 17.59
C PHE A 22 -9.49 -7.14 17.24
N THR A 23 -9.69 -7.69 16.04
CA THR A 23 -11.02 -8.05 15.51
C THR A 23 -11.34 -9.52 15.56
N ASN A 24 -10.35 -10.42 15.36
CA ASN A 24 -10.58 -11.86 15.38
C ASN A 24 -10.57 -12.39 16.82
N LYS A 25 -11.77 -12.71 17.32
CA LYS A 25 -12.01 -13.30 18.65
C LYS A 25 -12.67 -14.69 18.55
N ARG A 26 -12.52 -15.34 17.39
CA ARG A 26 -13.14 -16.63 17.12
C ARG A 26 -12.43 -17.75 17.87
N ASP A 27 -13.19 -18.80 18.21
CA ASP A 27 -12.75 -20.02 18.89
C ASP A 27 -12.81 -21.27 17.98
N ASP A 28 -13.17 -21.08 16.69
CA ASP A 28 -13.13 -22.11 15.65
C ASP A 28 -11.81 -22.04 14.84
N GLU A 29 -11.71 -22.85 13.78
CA GLU A 29 -10.52 -22.88 12.89
C GLU A 29 -10.13 -21.50 12.34
N PHE A 30 -11.10 -20.60 12.13
CA PHE A 30 -10.86 -19.22 11.69
C PHE A 30 -10.33 -18.31 12.80
N GLY A 31 -10.23 -18.79 14.04
CA GLY A 31 -9.54 -18.09 15.13
C GLY A 31 -8.02 -18.08 14.97
N ASP A 32 -7.45 -19.01 14.18
CA ASP A 32 -6.08 -18.90 13.70
C ASP A 32 -5.96 -17.71 12.71
N LEU A 33 -5.13 -16.74 13.05
CA LEU A 33 -4.97 -15.50 12.31
C LEU A 33 -4.48 -15.71 10.86
N LEU A 34 -3.90 -16.86 10.55
CA LEU A 34 -3.37 -17.20 9.24
C LEU A 34 -4.22 -18.20 8.46
N PHE A 35 -5.17 -18.87 9.09
CA PHE A 35 -6.00 -19.88 8.42
C PHE A 35 -6.72 -19.28 7.20
N PHE A 36 -7.54 -18.25 7.42
CA PHE A 36 -8.33 -17.64 6.34
C PHE A 36 -7.47 -17.06 5.19
N PRO A 37 -6.45 -16.21 5.45
CA PRO A 37 -5.66 -15.63 4.37
C PRO A 37 -4.86 -16.67 3.59
N THR A 38 -4.28 -17.70 4.24
CA THR A 38 -3.52 -18.74 3.53
C THR A 38 -4.43 -19.65 2.69
N GLU A 39 -5.61 -20.01 3.21
CA GLU A 39 -6.60 -20.77 2.43
C GLU A 39 -7.09 -19.99 1.21
N LEU A 40 -7.31 -18.67 1.37
CA LEU A 40 -7.71 -17.82 0.25
C LEU A 40 -6.63 -17.81 -0.84
N VAL A 41 -5.36 -17.62 -0.47
CA VAL A 41 -4.23 -17.67 -1.41
C VAL A 41 -4.15 -19.01 -2.13
N ARG A 42 -4.20 -20.12 -1.40
CA ARG A 42 -4.17 -21.49 -1.98
C ARG A 42 -5.32 -21.72 -2.97
N ARG A 43 -6.53 -21.25 -2.63
CA ARG A 43 -7.69 -21.37 -3.50
C ARG A 43 -7.55 -20.52 -4.77
N CYS A 44 -7.00 -19.31 -4.66
CA CYS A 44 -6.71 -18.49 -5.83
C CYS A 44 -5.70 -19.18 -6.75
N LYS A 45 -4.59 -19.72 -6.22
CA LYS A 45 -3.62 -20.51 -7.00
C LYS A 45 -4.26 -21.73 -7.66
N LYS A 46 -5.13 -22.44 -6.94
CA LYS A 46 -5.84 -23.60 -7.48
C LYS A 46 -6.75 -23.27 -8.68
N VAL A 47 -7.42 -22.12 -8.63
CA VAL A 47 -8.39 -21.71 -9.67
C VAL A 47 -7.70 -21.01 -10.84
N CYS A 48 -6.74 -20.14 -10.57
CA CYS A 48 -6.08 -19.31 -11.59
C CYS A 48 -4.86 -20.00 -12.23
N GLY A 49 -4.31 -21.01 -11.58
CA GLY A 49 -3.06 -21.69 -11.94
C GLY A 49 -1.92 -21.34 -11.00
N ALA A 50 -0.98 -22.28 -10.84
CA ALA A 50 0.16 -22.13 -9.92
C ALA A 50 1.05 -20.93 -10.27
N ASP A 51 1.19 -20.65 -11.56
CA ASP A 51 2.04 -19.57 -12.08
C ASP A 51 1.32 -18.21 -12.14
N PHE A 52 0.02 -18.15 -11.81
CA PHE A 52 -0.71 -16.89 -11.82
C PHE A 52 -0.28 -16.02 -10.62
N PRO A 53 0.25 -14.80 -10.84
CA PRO A 53 0.80 -13.98 -9.77
C PRO A 53 -0.27 -13.51 -8.78
N ILE A 54 0.00 -13.70 -7.48
CA ILE A 54 -0.81 -13.18 -6.38
C ILE A 54 0.00 -12.15 -5.61
N ILE A 55 -0.45 -10.91 -5.66
CA ILE A 55 0.05 -9.83 -4.79
C ILE A 55 -0.79 -9.84 -3.52
N PHE A 56 -0.16 -9.77 -2.36
CA PHE A 56 -0.88 -9.65 -1.09
C PHE A 56 -0.61 -8.28 -0.49
N ARG A 57 -1.65 -7.45 -0.42
CA ARG A 57 -1.57 -6.18 0.27
C ARG A 57 -1.62 -6.44 1.77
N PHE A 58 -0.49 -6.13 2.43
CA PHE A 58 -0.17 -6.68 3.74
C PHE A 58 -0.04 -5.58 4.80
N THR A 59 -0.67 -5.79 5.96
CA THR A 59 -0.53 -4.89 7.11
C THR A 59 0.74 -5.22 7.89
N CYS A 60 1.71 -4.31 7.89
CA CYS A 60 2.92 -4.43 8.71
C CYS A 60 2.66 -4.05 10.17
N ASP A 61 1.91 -2.96 10.39
CA ASP A 61 1.56 -2.47 11.72
C ASP A 61 0.20 -1.75 11.67
N GLU A 62 -0.75 -2.18 12.47
CA GLU A 62 -2.07 -1.55 12.59
C GLU A 62 -2.03 -0.23 13.33
N LYS A 63 -0.93 0.08 14.04
CA LYS A 63 -0.77 1.27 14.89
C LYS A 63 -1.82 1.41 16.00
N LEU A 64 -2.55 0.34 16.33
CA LEU A 64 -3.58 0.34 17.38
C LEU A 64 -2.99 0.52 18.79
N TRP A 65 -1.69 0.27 18.94
CA TRP A 65 -0.96 0.52 20.18
C TRP A 65 -1.01 1.99 20.62
N VAL A 66 -1.24 2.95 19.72
CA VAL A 66 -1.41 4.38 20.07
C VAL A 66 -2.65 4.61 20.93
N TYR A 67 -3.61 3.69 20.88
CA TYR A 67 -4.82 3.68 21.72
C TYR A 67 -4.78 2.64 22.83
N GLY A 68 -3.63 1.98 23.03
CA GLY A 68 -3.52 0.88 24.00
C GLY A 68 -4.30 -0.39 23.61
N LEU A 69 -4.65 -0.54 22.34
CA LEU A 69 -5.42 -1.68 21.83
C LEU A 69 -4.50 -2.76 21.26
N PRO A 70 -4.88 -4.05 21.40
CA PRO A 70 -4.17 -5.13 20.73
C PRO A 70 -4.35 -5.02 19.23
N GLY A 71 -3.35 -5.40 18.46
CA GLY A 71 -3.41 -5.39 17.00
C GLY A 71 -2.20 -6.07 16.39
N ILE A 72 -2.14 -6.07 15.07
CA ILE A 72 -0.93 -6.47 14.36
C ILE A 72 0.12 -5.38 14.57
N ASP A 73 1.25 -5.77 15.17
CA ASP A 73 2.45 -4.95 15.25
C ASP A 73 3.56 -5.51 14.35
N LEU A 74 4.69 -4.81 14.24
CA LEU A 74 5.82 -5.24 13.41
C LEU A 74 6.41 -6.60 13.84
N LYS A 75 6.27 -6.98 15.09
CA LYS A 75 6.76 -8.27 15.57
C LYS A 75 5.84 -9.40 15.12
N LEU A 76 4.55 -9.25 15.32
CA LEU A 76 3.55 -10.25 14.92
C LEU A 76 3.51 -10.39 13.38
N SER A 77 3.44 -9.29 12.66
CA SER A 77 3.34 -9.30 11.19
C SER A 77 4.52 -10.01 10.51
N LYS A 78 5.73 -9.88 11.05
CA LYS A 78 6.90 -10.61 10.56
C LYS A 78 6.71 -12.13 10.59
N THR A 79 5.95 -12.67 11.53
CA THR A 79 5.68 -14.12 11.61
C THR A 79 4.73 -14.60 10.52
N PHE A 80 3.99 -13.70 9.87
CA PHE A 80 3.01 -14.02 8.82
C PHE A 80 3.63 -14.17 7.43
N ILE A 81 4.80 -13.58 7.20
CA ILE A 81 5.43 -13.51 5.86
C ILE A 81 5.68 -14.91 5.29
N ARG A 82 6.38 -15.76 6.03
CA ARG A 82 6.75 -17.10 5.56
C ARG A 82 5.53 -17.98 5.27
N PRO A 83 4.54 -18.12 6.15
CA PRO A 83 3.34 -18.92 5.87
C PRO A 83 2.54 -18.41 4.65
N LEU A 84 2.49 -17.09 4.41
CA LEU A 84 1.82 -16.54 3.24
C LEU A 84 2.59 -16.83 1.94
N ILE A 85 3.93 -16.77 1.96
CA ILE A 85 4.76 -17.19 0.82
C ILE A 85 4.56 -18.69 0.52
N GLU A 86 4.60 -19.53 1.55
CA GLU A 86 4.36 -20.97 1.43
C GLU A 86 2.95 -21.32 0.91
N ALA A 87 1.96 -20.44 1.17
CA ALA A 87 0.63 -20.55 0.61
C ALA A 87 0.54 -20.13 -0.87
N GLY A 88 1.52 -19.39 -1.39
CA GLY A 88 1.62 -19.00 -2.79
C GLY A 88 1.56 -17.49 -3.05
N VAL A 89 1.85 -16.63 -2.08
CA VAL A 89 2.02 -15.19 -2.33
C VAL A 89 3.32 -14.96 -3.11
N ASP A 90 3.24 -14.22 -4.21
CA ASP A 90 4.38 -13.91 -5.10
C ASP A 90 4.97 -12.52 -4.87
N CYS A 91 4.23 -11.63 -4.22
CA CYS A 91 4.66 -10.26 -3.93
C CYS A 91 3.85 -9.68 -2.78
N PHE A 92 4.46 -8.87 -1.91
CA PHE A 92 3.74 -8.09 -0.91
C PHE A 92 3.68 -6.61 -1.27
N ASP A 93 2.47 -6.02 -1.21
CA ASP A 93 2.29 -4.57 -1.18
C ASP A 93 2.12 -4.15 0.28
N LEU A 94 3.20 -3.58 0.86
CA LEU A 94 3.27 -3.27 2.28
C LEU A 94 2.46 -2.02 2.64
N ALA A 95 1.71 -2.12 3.73
CA ALA A 95 0.87 -1.04 4.24
C ALA A 95 0.86 -1.03 5.77
N ASN A 96 0.40 0.07 6.34
CA ASN A 96 0.13 0.21 7.77
C ASN A 96 -1.33 0.58 7.98
N SER A 97 -1.75 0.55 9.23
CA SER A 97 -3.01 1.06 9.75
C SER A 97 -4.24 0.19 9.54
N THR A 98 -5.23 0.50 10.33
CA THR A 98 -6.64 0.13 10.15
C THR A 98 -7.43 1.38 9.79
N PHE A 99 -8.77 1.29 9.82
CA PHE A 99 -9.63 2.46 9.67
C PHE A 99 -9.47 3.45 10.83
N GLU A 100 -9.29 2.94 12.05
CA GLU A 100 -9.12 3.74 13.27
C GLU A 100 -7.81 4.54 13.30
N THR A 101 -6.81 4.08 12.56
CA THR A 101 -5.46 4.66 12.52
C THR A 101 -5.09 5.13 11.11
N CYS A 102 -6.08 5.48 10.28
CA CYS A 102 -5.90 5.75 8.85
C CYS A 102 -4.91 6.88 8.53
N ASP A 103 -4.64 7.78 9.47
CA ASP A 103 -3.65 8.86 9.32
C ASP A 103 -2.24 8.31 9.04
N TYR A 104 -1.90 7.14 9.59
CA TYR A 104 -0.62 6.47 9.32
C TYR A 104 -0.52 5.86 7.92
N ASN A 105 -1.64 5.65 7.23
CA ASN A 105 -1.65 5.21 5.83
C ASN A 105 -1.70 6.40 4.86
N ILE A 106 -2.43 7.45 5.22
CA ILE A 106 -2.59 8.63 4.37
C ILE A 106 -1.30 9.44 4.33
N GLU A 107 -0.56 9.51 5.43
CA GLU A 107 0.71 10.23 5.55
C GLU A 107 0.63 11.68 5.01
N THR A 108 0.01 12.53 5.82
CA THR A 108 -0.17 13.96 5.54
C THR A 108 1.16 14.72 5.52
N ILE A 109 1.10 16.04 5.42
CA ILE A 109 2.26 16.95 5.40
C ILE A 109 3.19 16.77 6.61
N TYR A 110 2.70 16.26 7.74
CA TYR A 110 3.49 16.04 8.96
C TYR A 110 4.43 14.82 8.88
N PHE A 111 4.20 13.91 7.97
CA PHE A 111 5.07 12.74 7.79
C PHE A 111 6.28 13.08 6.91
N THR A 112 7.44 12.55 7.26
CA THR A 112 8.62 12.67 6.40
C THR A 112 8.50 11.75 5.18
N PRO A 113 8.71 12.24 3.95
CA PRO A 113 8.65 11.39 2.76
C PRO A 113 9.54 10.15 2.85
N GLY A 114 8.95 8.97 2.61
CA GLY A 114 9.65 7.69 2.65
C GLY A 114 10.06 7.21 4.04
N ALA A 115 9.66 7.90 5.13
CA ALA A 115 10.01 7.47 6.50
C ALA A 115 9.44 6.10 6.83
N THR A 116 8.17 5.87 6.53
CA THR A 116 7.49 4.59 6.78
C THR A 116 8.18 3.42 6.08
N ILE A 117 8.73 3.63 4.87
CA ILE A 117 9.50 2.58 4.21
C ILE A 117 10.73 2.22 5.05
N ARG A 118 11.47 3.22 5.52
CA ARG A 118 12.70 2.99 6.28
C ARG A 118 12.45 2.37 7.65
N SER A 119 11.42 2.83 8.36
CA SER A 119 11.13 2.37 9.72
C SER A 119 10.37 1.05 9.76
N ASP A 120 9.34 0.91 8.92
CA ASP A 120 8.36 -0.15 9.08
C ASP A 120 8.50 -1.23 8.01
N PHE A 121 8.86 -0.88 6.76
CA PHE A 121 8.85 -1.82 5.63
C PHE A 121 10.22 -2.43 5.32
N ALA A 122 11.29 -1.64 5.35
CA ALA A 122 12.63 -2.12 5.06
C ALA A 122 13.03 -3.36 5.89
N PRO A 123 12.64 -3.49 7.19
CA PRO A 123 12.94 -4.70 7.97
C PRO A 123 12.33 -5.99 7.42
N PHE A 124 11.36 -5.94 6.51
CA PHE A 124 10.79 -7.13 5.88
C PHE A 124 11.67 -7.68 4.76
N LYS A 125 12.60 -6.88 4.23
CA LYS A 125 13.58 -7.35 3.23
C LYS A 125 14.46 -8.49 3.72
N GLU A 126 14.71 -8.55 5.02
CA GLU A 126 15.56 -9.61 5.63
C GLU A 126 14.86 -10.96 5.69
N ILE A 127 13.52 -10.97 5.64
CA ILE A 127 12.71 -12.19 5.86
C ILE A 127 11.86 -12.59 4.66
N SER A 128 11.64 -11.69 3.70
CA SER A 128 10.88 -11.98 2.49
C SER A 128 11.79 -12.53 1.40
N THR A 129 11.37 -13.64 0.79
CA THR A 129 12.00 -14.22 -0.41
C THR A 129 11.31 -13.79 -1.69
N VAL A 130 10.23 -13.00 -1.58
CA VAL A 130 9.47 -12.45 -2.71
C VAL A 130 9.57 -10.92 -2.70
N PRO A 131 9.34 -10.25 -3.86
CA PRO A 131 9.42 -8.80 -3.95
C PRO A 131 8.48 -8.07 -2.98
N LEU A 132 8.92 -6.88 -2.55
CA LEU A 132 8.19 -5.96 -1.68
C LEU A 132 7.91 -4.65 -2.40
N ILE A 133 6.65 -4.23 -2.40
CA ILE A 133 6.21 -2.90 -2.85
C ILE A 133 6.06 -2.01 -1.62
N GLY A 134 6.76 -0.87 -1.61
CA GLY A 134 6.69 0.11 -0.53
C GLY A 134 5.94 1.37 -0.95
N ARG A 135 5.31 2.01 0.03
CA ARG A 135 4.61 3.29 -0.12
C ARG A 135 4.93 4.19 1.07
N GLY A 136 4.53 5.44 1.03
CA GLY A 136 4.70 6.36 2.14
C GLY A 136 5.18 7.73 1.66
N ARG A 137 4.23 8.58 1.28
CA ARG A 137 4.49 9.97 0.86
C ARG A 137 5.66 10.13 -0.11
N ILE A 138 5.80 9.21 -1.06
CA ILE A 138 6.83 9.31 -2.12
C ILE A 138 6.30 10.28 -3.17
N ASN A 139 6.79 11.50 -3.14
CA ASN A 139 6.39 12.59 -4.05
C ASN A 139 7.55 13.15 -4.87
N ASP A 140 8.77 12.64 -4.65
CA ASP A 140 9.96 12.96 -5.43
C ASP A 140 10.44 11.70 -6.17
N PRO A 141 10.57 11.74 -7.50
CA PRO A 141 11.12 10.63 -8.27
C PRO A 141 12.49 10.16 -7.81
N ARG A 142 13.37 11.10 -7.41
CA ARG A 142 14.71 10.77 -6.93
C ARG A 142 14.67 10.00 -5.61
N LEU A 143 13.71 10.32 -4.73
CA LEU A 143 13.48 9.55 -3.51
C LEU A 143 13.01 8.14 -3.84
N ALA A 144 12.08 7.98 -4.79
CA ALA A 144 11.60 6.66 -5.23
C ALA A 144 12.76 5.78 -5.71
N MET A 145 13.60 6.30 -6.59
CA MET A 145 14.78 5.60 -7.10
C MET A 145 15.74 5.23 -5.98
N LYS A 146 16.07 6.19 -5.11
CA LYS A 146 17.00 5.97 -4.01
C LYS A 146 16.54 4.87 -3.05
N LEU A 147 15.26 4.78 -2.74
CA LEU A 147 14.70 3.75 -1.85
C LEU A 147 14.88 2.33 -2.44
N VAL A 148 14.78 2.19 -3.76
CA VAL A 148 15.01 0.93 -4.47
C VAL A 148 16.52 0.65 -4.60
N GLU A 149 17.31 1.63 -4.99
CA GLU A 149 18.78 1.50 -5.12
C GLU A 149 19.46 1.13 -3.80
N ASP A 150 18.98 1.73 -2.69
CA ASP A 150 19.47 1.41 -1.33
C ASP A 150 18.98 0.01 -0.84
N GLY A 151 18.20 -0.72 -1.63
CA GLY A 151 17.69 -2.05 -1.30
C GLY A 151 16.64 -2.07 -0.18
N GLN A 152 16.01 -0.93 0.11
CA GLN A 152 15.01 -0.84 1.19
C GLN A 152 13.68 -1.50 0.81
N ILE A 153 13.34 -1.48 -0.49
CA ILE A 153 12.20 -2.15 -1.12
C ILE A 153 12.56 -2.50 -2.56
N ASP A 154 11.75 -3.31 -3.24
CA ASP A 154 11.97 -3.68 -4.65
C ASP A 154 11.22 -2.79 -5.61
N MET A 155 10.04 -2.28 -5.20
CA MET A 155 9.18 -1.43 -6.02
C MET A 155 8.52 -0.35 -5.15
N VAL A 156 8.09 0.74 -5.78
CA VAL A 156 7.34 1.83 -5.13
C VAL A 156 5.91 1.91 -5.63
N ALA A 157 4.96 2.12 -4.72
CA ALA A 157 3.58 2.47 -5.06
C ALA A 157 3.36 3.97 -4.91
N LEU A 158 2.92 4.62 -6.00
CA LEU A 158 2.67 6.06 -6.07
C LEU A 158 1.16 6.32 -6.17
N GLY A 159 0.48 6.62 -5.07
CA GLY A 159 -0.95 6.96 -5.06
C GLY A 159 -1.17 8.45 -5.38
N ARG A 160 -1.12 9.31 -4.36
CA ARG A 160 -1.39 10.75 -4.49
C ARG A 160 -0.45 11.47 -5.46
N GLN A 161 0.77 10.96 -5.63
CA GLN A 161 1.69 11.49 -6.64
C GLN A 161 1.13 11.31 -8.06
N GLN A 162 0.48 10.19 -8.36
CA GLN A 162 -0.19 9.97 -9.65
C GLN A 162 -1.40 10.88 -9.85
N LEU A 163 -2.11 11.24 -8.77
CA LEU A 163 -3.17 12.24 -8.83
C LEU A 163 -2.62 13.65 -9.13
N ALA A 164 -1.46 13.97 -8.57
CA ALA A 164 -0.78 15.25 -8.81
C ALA A 164 -0.20 15.34 -10.23
N ASP A 165 0.43 14.26 -10.69
CA ASP A 165 1.02 14.17 -12.02
C ASP A 165 0.90 12.74 -12.58
N PRO A 166 -0.09 12.46 -13.45
CA PRO A 166 -0.30 11.13 -14.01
C PRO A 166 0.86 10.66 -14.92
N PHE A 167 1.70 11.59 -15.37
CA PHE A 167 2.86 11.28 -16.22
C PHE A 167 4.15 11.07 -15.43
N THR A 168 4.09 11.00 -14.10
CA THR A 168 5.27 10.79 -13.24
C THR A 168 6.14 9.62 -13.72
N PRO A 169 5.63 8.38 -13.99
CA PRO A 169 6.48 7.28 -14.43
C PRO A 169 7.14 7.55 -15.79
N ARG A 170 6.41 8.14 -16.74
CA ARG A 170 6.96 8.51 -18.05
C ARG A 170 8.10 9.52 -17.92
N LYS A 171 7.90 10.57 -17.12
CA LYS A 171 8.92 11.60 -16.87
C LYS A 171 10.16 11.00 -16.18
N MET A 172 9.95 10.05 -15.27
CA MET A 172 11.06 9.31 -14.64
C MET A 172 11.86 8.51 -15.68
N MET A 173 11.20 7.77 -16.56
CA MET A 173 11.86 6.99 -17.63
C MET A 173 12.64 7.88 -18.61
N GLU A 174 12.17 9.10 -18.83
CA GLU A 174 12.79 10.10 -19.72
C GLU A 174 13.86 10.96 -19.01
N GLY A 175 14.11 10.73 -17.73
CA GLY A 175 15.07 11.51 -16.91
C GLY A 175 14.62 12.93 -16.57
N ARG A 176 13.35 13.28 -16.81
CA ARG A 176 12.76 14.61 -16.59
C ARG A 176 12.20 14.76 -15.18
N TYR A 177 13.04 14.58 -14.18
CA TYR A 177 12.63 14.57 -12.77
C TYR A 177 12.12 15.93 -12.28
N ASP A 178 12.67 17.03 -12.81
CA ASP A 178 12.31 18.39 -12.42
C ASP A 178 10.99 18.86 -13.04
N ASP A 179 10.55 18.19 -14.10
CA ASP A 179 9.23 18.43 -14.74
C ASP A 179 8.07 17.79 -13.96
N VAL A 180 8.36 16.96 -12.96
CA VAL A 180 7.33 16.26 -12.19
C VAL A 180 6.62 17.23 -11.25
N ARG A 181 5.31 17.36 -11.41
CA ARG A 181 4.44 18.10 -10.51
C ARG A 181 4.25 17.31 -9.22
N ARG A 182 4.93 17.73 -8.18
CA ARG A 182 4.98 16.98 -6.91
C ARG A 182 3.69 17.14 -6.10
N CYS A 183 3.22 16.03 -5.54
CA CYS A 183 2.16 16.04 -4.54
C CYS A 183 2.65 16.79 -3.28
N ILE A 184 1.88 17.76 -2.81
CA ILE A 184 2.19 18.55 -1.61
C ILE A 184 1.63 17.94 -0.32
N ALA A 185 1.01 16.76 -0.39
CA ALA A 185 0.42 16.02 0.73
C ALA A 185 -0.60 16.83 1.56
N CYS A 186 -1.34 17.73 0.92
CA CYS A 186 -2.34 18.58 1.59
C CYS A 186 -3.64 17.84 1.95
N ASP A 187 -3.92 16.73 1.27
CA ASP A 187 -5.08 15.84 1.41
C ASP A 187 -6.47 16.50 1.22
N ILE A 188 -6.55 17.81 1.04
CA ILE A 188 -7.79 18.60 0.95
C ILE A 188 -8.64 18.21 -0.27
N GLY A 189 -7.97 18.06 -1.42
CA GLY A 189 -8.66 17.78 -2.69
C GLY A 189 -8.86 16.30 -2.98
N CYS A 190 -8.08 15.42 -2.37
CA CYS A 190 -8.13 13.97 -2.59
C CYS A 190 -8.73 13.24 -1.40
N SER A 191 -7.96 12.94 -0.35
CA SER A 191 -8.41 12.08 0.76
C SER A 191 -9.61 12.66 1.49
N GLN A 192 -9.63 13.94 1.83
CA GLN A 192 -10.78 14.56 2.49
C GLN A 192 -12.05 14.44 1.65
N ARG A 193 -11.97 14.79 0.37
CA ARG A 193 -13.13 14.70 -0.53
C ARG A 193 -13.61 13.28 -0.76
N LEU A 194 -12.70 12.29 -0.71
CA LEU A 194 -13.07 10.87 -0.78
C LEU A 194 -13.91 10.47 0.45
N PHE A 195 -13.50 10.87 1.65
CA PHE A 195 -14.28 10.63 2.88
C PHE A 195 -15.64 11.35 2.87
N ASP A 196 -15.69 12.54 2.28
CA ASP A 196 -16.94 13.29 2.09
C ASP A 196 -17.81 12.73 0.94
N GLN A 197 -17.35 11.67 0.25
CA GLN A 197 -18.05 11.03 -0.90
C GLN A 197 -18.33 11.99 -2.05
N ILE A 198 -17.47 12.97 -2.25
CA ILE A 198 -17.58 13.95 -3.33
C ILE A 198 -16.38 13.81 -4.29
N ARG A 199 -16.55 14.35 -5.51
CA ARG A 199 -15.54 14.22 -6.58
C ARG A 199 -14.15 14.64 -6.12
N VAL A 200 -13.18 13.76 -6.29
CA VAL A 200 -11.76 14.02 -6.01
C VAL A 200 -11.23 15.15 -6.88
N ARG A 201 -10.37 15.97 -6.30
CA ARG A 201 -9.63 17.08 -6.89
C ARG A 201 -8.19 17.07 -6.41
N CYS A 202 -7.34 17.87 -7.03
CA CYS A 202 -5.98 18.06 -6.56
C CYS A 202 -5.62 19.55 -6.57
N ALA A 203 -4.94 20.00 -5.52
CA ALA A 203 -4.51 21.41 -5.39
C ALA A 203 -3.45 21.80 -6.43
N VAL A 204 -2.66 20.83 -6.91
CA VAL A 204 -1.59 21.06 -7.90
C VAL A 204 -1.92 20.51 -9.30
N ASN A 205 -3.02 19.76 -9.44
CA ASN A 205 -3.51 19.26 -10.72
C ASN A 205 -4.99 19.60 -10.88
N PHE A 206 -5.27 20.74 -11.45
CA PHE A 206 -6.63 21.23 -11.60
C PHE A 206 -7.50 20.42 -12.57
N SER A 207 -6.92 19.67 -13.50
CA SER A 207 -7.65 18.80 -14.41
C SER A 207 -8.13 17.50 -13.78
N LEU A 208 -7.60 17.11 -12.60
CA LEU A 208 -8.00 15.88 -11.92
C LEU A 208 -9.50 15.79 -11.69
N GLY A 209 -10.13 14.72 -12.20
CA GLY A 209 -11.56 14.48 -12.14
C GLY A 209 -12.36 15.36 -13.10
N MET A 210 -11.70 16.03 -14.06
CA MET A 210 -12.29 16.87 -15.10
C MET A 210 -11.80 16.46 -16.50
N GLU A 211 -11.13 15.33 -16.61
CA GLU A 211 -10.47 14.84 -17.84
C GLU A 211 -11.47 14.61 -19.00
N TYR A 212 -12.76 14.46 -18.68
CA TYR A 212 -13.84 14.35 -19.66
C TYR A 212 -14.19 15.69 -20.35
N ARG A 213 -13.70 16.81 -19.83
CA ARG A 213 -13.79 18.10 -20.51
C ARG A 213 -12.60 18.19 -21.42
N GLU A 214 -12.85 18.30 -22.73
CA GLU A 214 -11.80 18.60 -23.68
C GLU A 214 -11.06 19.85 -23.20
N TYR A 215 -9.80 19.65 -22.83
CA TYR A 215 -8.96 20.72 -22.35
C TYR A 215 -8.03 21.13 -23.49
N ASP A 216 -8.42 22.17 -24.24
CA ASP A 216 -7.63 22.74 -25.34
C ASP A 216 -6.40 23.54 -24.85
N GLY A 217 -5.97 23.34 -23.62
CA GLY A 217 -4.78 23.95 -23.05
C GLY A 217 -3.53 23.10 -23.24
N PRO A 218 -2.34 23.70 -23.17
CA PRO A 218 -1.09 22.95 -23.26
C PRO A 218 -0.97 21.94 -22.12
N PRO A 219 -0.32 20.79 -22.36
CA PRO A 219 -0.12 19.73 -21.41
C PRO A 219 0.69 20.15 -20.19
#